data_84686976ce785cf9ffe23fd24ec95ed0
#
_entry.id   84686976ce785cf9ffe23fd24ec95ed0
#
_cell.length_a   1.000
_cell.length_b   1.000
_cell.length_c   1.000
_cell.angle_alpha   90.00
_cell.angle_beta   90.00
_cell.angle_gamma   90.00
#
_symmetry.space_group_name_H-M   'P 1'
#
loop_
_entity.id
_entity.type
_entity.pdbx_description
1 polymer ?
#
loop_
_entity_poly.entity_id
_entity_poly.type
_entity_poly.pdbx_seq_one_letter_code
_entity_poly.pdbx_strand_id
1 'polypeptide(L)'
;MRLLSIEDEKSTSAYLQKGLAEHGHIVDTAFDGVEGLHLATSGHYDLILLDVGLPGASGWDVLRGIRAHRQTPVFFISGRDDVEDRVKGLLLGADDYLVKPFAFSELLARIQVIARRRAPLPTPDGVLRVGDLEVDTARRRVKRGKSRIDLTTKEFVLLDYLARH
;
A
#
# COMPACT_ATOMS: atom_id res chain seq x y z
N MET A 1 2.05 -1.56 -7.27
CA MET A 1 2.45 -0.91 -5.99
C MET A 1 3.79 -1.49 -5.55
N ARG A 2 4.59 -0.69 -4.84
CA ARG A 2 5.80 -1.19 -4.17
C ARG A 2 5.49 -1.44 -2.70
N LEU A 3 5.65 -2.67 -2.26
CA LEU A 3 5.31 -3.14 -0.93
C LEU A 3 6.59 -3.51 -0.16
N LEU A 4 6.55 -3.36 1.16
CA LEU A 4 7.56 -3.92 2.06
C LEU A 4 6.87 -4.99 2.91
N SER A 5 7.43 -6.21 2.94
CA SER A 5 6.98 -7.29 3.82
C SER A 5 8.03 -7.49 4.93
N ILE A 6 7.64 -7.31 6.18
CA ILE A 6 8.49 -7.52 7.36
C ILE A 6 7.95 -8.73 8.10
N GLU A 7 8.61 -9.87 7.91
CA GLU A 7 8.14 -11.20 8.33
C GLU A 7 9.36 -12.11 8.57
N ASP A 8 9.53 -12.62 9.78
CA ASP A 8 10.68 -13.47 10.14
C ASP A 8 10.58 -14.90 9.62
N GLU A 9 9.36 -15.40 9.41
CA GLU A 9 9.15 -16.72 8.84
C GLU A 9 9.37 -16.72 7.34
N LYS A 10 10.49 -17.30 6.88
CA LYS A 10 10.90 -17.32 5.47
C LYS A 10 9.86 -17.94 4.53
N SER A 11 9.12 -18.96 4.98
CA SER A 11 8.05 -19.60 4.20
C SER A 11 6.89 -18.65 3.94
N THR A 12 6.45 -17.94 4.96
CA THR A 12 5.38 -16.92 4.87
C THR A 12 5.84 -15.74 4.03
N SER A 13 7.06 -15.25 4.24
CA SER A 13 7.65 -14.17 3.44
C SER A 13 7.71 -14.54 1.95
N ALA A 14 8.21 -15.74 1.61
CA ALA A 14 8.26 -16.22 0.22
C ALA A 14 6.86 -16.38 -0.40
N TYR A 15 5.89 -16.87 0.37
CA TYR A 15 4.50 -17.01 -0.06
C TYR A 15 3.88 -15.64 -0.38
N LEU A 16 4.06 -14.66 0.50
CA LEU A 16 3.59 -13.29 0.29
C LEU A 16 4.26 -12.65 -0.92
N GLN A 17 5.59 -12.73 -1.00
CA GLN A 17 6.36 -12.15 -2.11
C GLN A 17 5.91 -12.71 -3.46
N LYS A 18 5.84 -14.05 -3.58
CA LYS A 18 5.41 -14.71 -4.82
C LYS A 18 3.98 -14.34 -5.20
N GLY A 19 3.04 -14.50 -4.27
CA GLY A 19 1.63 -14.24 -4.56
C GLY A 19 1.36 -12.78 -4.94
N LEU A 20 2.01 -11.82 -4.26
CA LEU A 20 1.86 -10.41 -4.58
C LEU A 20 2.53 -10.03 -5.91
N ALA A 21 3.69 -10.63 -6.23
CA ALA A 21 4.36 -10.43 -7.52
C ALA A 21 3.51 -10.93 -8.70
N GLU A 22 2.82 -12.07 -8.57
CA GLU A 22 1.87 -12.58 -9.56
C GLU A 22 0.70 -11.62 -9.83
N HIS A 23 0.41 -10.73 -8.87
CA HIS A 23 -0.62 -9.68 -8.99
C HIS A 23 -0.06 -8.30 -9.36
N GLY A 24 1.20 -8.26 -9.86
CA GLY A 24 1.81 -7.04 -10.40
C GLY A 24 2.36 -6.08 -9.34
N HIS A 25 2.62 -6.56 -8.11
CA HIS A 25 3.27 -5.79 -7.06
C HIS A 25 4.78 -6.06 -7.02
N ILE A 26 5.57 -5.06 -6.64
CA ILE A 26 7.00 -5.22 -6.32
C ILE A 26 7.08 -5.35 -4.80
N VAL A 27 7.74 -6.39 -4.31
CA VAL A 27 7.80 -6.69 -2.88
C VAL A 27 9.26 -6.80 -2.42
N ASP A 28 9.67 -5.86 -1.58
CA ASP A 28 10.90 -5.94 -0.82
C ASP A 28 10.60 -6.69 0.50
N THR A 29 11.59 -7.41 1.03
CA THR A 29 11.41 -8.22 2.25
C THR A 29 12.45 -7.86 3.30
N ALA A 30 12.05 -7.88 4.58
CA ALA A 30 12.90 -7.83 5.75
C ALA A 30 12.51 -8.96 6.71
N PHE A 31 13.49 -9.50 7.45
CA PHE A 31 13.29 -10.66 8.31
C PHE A 31 13.39 -10.37 9.81
N ASP A 32 13.63 -9.11 10.16
CA ASP A 32 13.61 -8.62 11.54
C ASP A 32 13.09 -7.18 11.61
N GLY A 33 12.71 -6.76 12.83
CA GLY A 33 12.11 -5.45 13.03
C GLY A 33 13.09 -4.29 12.85
N VAL A 34 14.39 -4.48 13.06
CA VAL A 34 15.41 -3.41 12.91
C VAL A 34 15.64 -3.12 11.44
N GLU A 35 15.88 -4.16 10.63
CA GLU A 35 15.99 -4.04 9.18
C GLU A 35 14.70 -3.49 8.57
N GLY A 36 13.54 -4.03 9.01
CA GLY A 36 12.23 -3.59 8.57
C GLY A 36 11.98 -2.12 8.80
N LEU A 37 12.30 -1.61 10.00
CA LEU A 37 12.17 -0.18 10.31
C LEU A 37 13.12 0.68 9.47
N HIS A 38 14.36 0.23 9.27
CA HIS A 38 15.33 0.93 8.44
C HIS A 38 14.81 1.07 7.00
N LEU A 39 14.36 -0.02 6.38
CA LEU A 39 13.81 0.00 5.02
C LEU A 39 12.53 0.86 4.94
N ALA A 40 11.62 0.73 5.91
CA ALA A 40 10.38 1.48 5.95
C ALA A 40 10.57 3.00 6.02
N THR A 41 11.64 3.44 6.68
CA THR A 41 11.93 4.87 6.86
C THR A 41 12.81 5.44 5.76
N SER A 42 13.76 4.67 5.21
CA SER A 42 14.66 5.10 4.13
C SER A 42 14.04 4.94 2.73
N GLY A 43 13.21 3.90 2.52
CA GLY A 43 12.58 3.61 1.24
C GLY A 43 11.26 4.35 1.00
N HIS A 44 10.73 4.21 -0.22
CA HIS A 44 9.38 4.66 -0.59
C HIS A 44 8.52 3.44 -0.90
N TYR A 45 7.54 3.19 -0.03
CA TYR A 45 6.59 2.08 -0.16
C TYR A 45 5.16 2.61 -0.18
N ASP A 46 4.32 1.92 -0.93
CA ASP A 46 2.88 2.21 -1.01
C ASP A 46 2.13 1.58 0.16
N LEU A 47 2.63 0.45 0.67
CA LEU A 47 2.07 -0.29 1.79
C LEU A 47 3.17 -1.12 2.46
N ILE A 48 3.08 -1.28 3.77
CA ILE A 48 3.94 -2.15 4.57
C ILE A 48 3.09 -3.25 5.16
N LEU A 49 3.46 -4.51 4.90
CA LEU A 49 2.94 -5.70 5.58
C LEU A 49 3.88 -6.00 6.75
N LEU A 50 3.35 -6.12 7.96
CA LEU A 50 4.15 -6.15 9.18
C LEU A 50 3.67 -7.26 10.13
N ASP A 51 4.55 -8.19 10.46
CA ASP A 51 4.25 -9.10 11.57
C ASP A 51 4.50 -8.42 12.92
N VAL A 52 3.75 -8.86 13.92
CA VAL A 52 3.90 -8.41 15.31
C VAL A 52 5.07 -9.10 16.00
N GLY A 53 5.28 -10.40 15.71
CA GLY A 53 6.20 -11.30 16.41
C GLY A 53 7.63 -11.29 15.85
N LEU A 54 8.20 -10.14 15.54
CA LEU A 54 9.52 -10.03 14.92
C LEU A 54 10.66 -10.07 15.93
N PRO A 55 11.83 -10.65 15.56
CA PRO A 55 13.06 -10.52 16.33
C PRO A 55 13.64 -9.11 16.23
N GLY A 56 14.47 -8.75 17.21
CA GLY A 56 15.16 -7.45 17.29
C GLY A 56 14.26 -6.33 17.78
N ALA A 57 13.22 -5.98 17.04
CA ALA A 57 12.21 -5.01 17.44
C ALA A 57 10.82 -5.56 17.13
N SER A 58 9.89 -5.48 18.09
CA SER A 58 8.52 -5.97 17.87
C SER A 58 7.81 -5.16 16.78
N GLY A 59 6.84 -5.78 16.08
CA GLY A 59 6.04 -5.06 15.08
C GLY A 59 5.34 -3.81 15.65
N TRP A 60 5.03 -3.80 16.95
CA TRP A 60 4.50 -2.60 17.62
C TRP A 60 5.52 -1.46 17.66
N ASP A 61 6.81 -1.77 17.93
CA ASP A 61 7.88 -0.79 17.98
C ASP A 61 8.21 -0.29 16.57
N VAL A 62 8.21 -1.20 15.59
CA VAL A 62 8.37 -0.87 14.17
C VAL A 62 7.28 0.10 13.72
N LEU A 63 5.99 -0.19 14.01
CA LEU A 63 4.89 0.71 13.66
C LEU A 63 5.07 2.10 14.29
N ARG A 64 5.42 2.17 15.59
CA ARG A 64 5.69 3.45 16.25
C ARG A 64 6.82 4.22 15.57
N GLY A 65 7.90 3.54 15.24
CA GLY A 65 9.03 4.15 14.51
C GLY A 65 8.64 4.66 13.12
N ILE A 66 7.83 3.90 12.38
CA ILE A 66 7.29 4.34 11.08
C ILE A 66 6.44 5.60 11.26
N ARG A 67 5.51 5.60 12.22
CA ARG A 67 4.57 6.73 12.45
C ARG A 67 5.26 8.01 12.90
N ALA A 68 6.43 7.92 13.54
CA ALA A 68 7.24 9.10 13.87
C ALA A 68 7.76 9.86 12.63
N HIS A 69 7.86 9.21 11.48
CA HIS A 69 8.49 9.76 10.27
C HIS A 69 7.63 9.69 9.01
N ARG A 70 6.68 8.75 8.93
CA ARG A 70 5.94 8.40 7.71
C ARG A 70 4.48 8.10 7.97
N GLN A 71 3.64 8.44 7.00
CA GLN A 71 2.21 8.06 6.95
C GLN A 71 1.96 6.92 5.94
N THR A 72 2.99 6.13 5.63
CA THR A 72 2.84 4.95 4.76
C THR A 72 1.85 3.99 5.42
N PRO A 73 0.83 3.49 4.71
CA PRO A 73 -0.08 2.50 5.26
C PRO A 73 0.66 1.29 5.80
N VAL A 74 0.26 0.84 6.98
CA VAL A 74 0.79 -0.36 7.62
C VAL A 74 -0.34 -1.33 7.88
N PHE A 75 -0.14 -2.56 7.46
CA PHE A 75 -1.06 -3.68 7.57
C PHE A 75 -0.43 -4.75 8.44
N PHE A 76 -0.98 -5.00 9.61
CA PHE A 76 -0.52 -6.12 10.41
C PHE A 76 -0.98 -7.45 9.83
N ILE A 77 -0.08 -8.42 9.76
CA ILE A 77 -0.35 -9.82 9.45
C ILE A 77 0.26 -10.65 10.58
N SER A 78 -0.54 -11.19 11.48
CA SER A 78 -0.03 -11.82 12.70
C SER A 78 -0.83 -13.06 13.11
N GLY A 79 -0.16 -14.00 13.75
CA GLY A 79 -0.81 -15.16 14.43
C GLY A 79 -1.54 -14.80 15.73
N ARG A 80 -1.46 -13.54 16.17
CA ARG A 80 -2.18 -13.06 17.34
C ARG A 80 -3.61 -12.70 16.97
N ASP A 81 -4.57 -13.44 17.46
CA ASP A 81 -6.00 -13.34 17.14
C ASP A 81 -6.82 -12.62 18.22
N ASP A 82 -6.21 -12.33 19.36
CA ASP A 82 -6.86 -11.63 20.46
C ASP A 82 -7.43 -10.27 20.03
N VAL A 83 -8.65 -9.98 20.47
CA VAL A 83 -9.31 -8.70 20.16
C VAL A 83 -8.49 -7.52 20.66
N GLU A 84 -7.86 -7.66 21.83
CA GLU A 84 -7.02 -6.63 22.43
C GLU A 84 -5.82 -6.27 21.55
N ASP A 85 -5.12 -7.27 20.98
CA ASP A 85 -3.99 -7.05 20.07
C ASP A 85 -4.43 -6.36 18.76
N ARG A 86 -5.59 -6.74 18.22
CA ARG A 86 -6.16 -6.07 17.02
C ARG A 86 -6.52 -4.62 17.31
N VAL A 87 -7.22 -4.36 18.42
CA VAL A 87 -7.57 -3.00 18.84
C VAL A 87 -6.32 -2.16 19.09
N LYS A 88 -5.32 -2.73 19.79
CA LYS A 88 -4.03 -2.08 20.03
C LYS A 88 -3.35 -1.68 18.72
N GLY A 89 -3.30 -2.58 17.72
CA GLY A 89 -2.70 -2.30 16.42
C GLY A 89 -3.36 -1.11 15.72
N LEU A 90 -4.68 -1.09 15.69
CA LEU A 90 -5.44 -0.01 15.07
C LEU A 90 -5.27 1.32 15.82
N LEU A 91 -5.28 1.30 17.16
CA LEU A 91 -5.06 2.49 17.98
C LEU A 91 -3.65 3.06 17.86
N LEU A 92 -2.65 2.20 17.62
CA LEU A 92 -1.27 2.63 17.32
C LEU A 92 -1.10 3.22 15.91
N GLY A 93 -2.16 3.17 15.09
CA GLY A 93 -2.19 3.79 13.76
C GLY A 93 -1.92 2.81 12.62
N ALA A 94 -2.12 1.50 12.81
CA ALA A 94 -2.20 0.57 11.70
C ALA A 94 -3.49 0.85 10.88
N ASP A 95 -3.40 0.65 9.58
CA ASP A 95 -4.54 0.86 8.66
C ASP A 95 -5.47 -0.35 8.61
N ASP A 96 -4.95 -1.54 8.90
CA ASP A 96 -5.74 -2.77 9.05
C ASP A 96 -4.94 -3.86 9.80
N TYR A 97 -5.63 -4.97 10.13
CA TYR A 97 -5.07 -6.12 10.84
C TYR A 97 -5.65 -7.41 10.29
N LEU A 98 -4.81 -8.36 9.88
CA LEU A 98 -5.17 -9.65 9.34
C LEU A 98 -4.57 -10.78 10.18
N VAL A 99 -5.42 -11.70 10.62
CA VAL A 99 -5.00 -12.83 11.47
C VAL A 99 -4.56 -14.00 10.60
N LYS A 100 -3.41 -14.63 10.95
CA LYS A 100 -2.95 -15.88 10.35
C LYS A 100 -3.68 -17.07 11.02
N PRO A 101 -4.11 -18.10 10.25
CA PRO A 101 -4.00 -18.24 8.80
C PRO A 101 -5.10 -17.43 8.07
N PHE A 102 -4.79 -16.89 6.90
CA PHE A 102 -5.70 -16.12 6.08
C PHE A 102 -5.76 -16.63 4.63
N ALA A 103 -6.84 -16.34 3.93
CA ALA A 103 -6.93 -16.57 2.50
C ALA A 103 -6.19 -15.46 1.75
N PHE A 104 -5.35 -15.81 0.75
CA PHE A 104 -4.60 -14.82 -0.03
C PHE A 104 -5.52 -13.82 -0.75
N SER A 105 -6.70 -14.28 -1.17
CA SER A 105 -7.75 -13.43 -1.75
C SER A 105 -8.26 -12.35 -0.80
N GLU A 106 -8.30 -12.63 0.52
CA GLU A 106 -8.66 -11.65 1.53
C GLU A 106 -7.59 -10.56 1.63
N LEU A 107 -6.31 -10.96 1.71
CA LEU A 107 -5.19 -10.00 1.72
C LEU A 107 -5.25 -9.08 0.49
N LEU A 108 -5.43 -9.64 -0.71
CA LEU A 108 -5.53 -8.85 -1.94
C LEU A 108 -6.70 -7.87 -1.93
N ALA A 109 -7.87 -8.31 -1.48
CA ALA A 109 -9.05 -7.44 -1.40
C ALA A 109 -8.80 -6.24 -0.49
N ARG A 110 -8.14 -6.47 0.65
CA ARG A 110 -7.79 -5.42 1.61
C ARG A 110 -6.74 -4.46 1.06
N ILE A 111 -5.69 -4.98 0.39
CA ILE A 111 -4.67 -4.16 -0.31
C ILE A 111 -5.34 -3.26 -1.35
N GLN A 112 -6.31 -3.76 -2.12
CA GLN A 112 -7.04 -2.99 -3.10
C GLN A 112 -7.87 -1.85 -2.48
N VAL A 113 -8.41 -2.03 -1.27
CA VAL A 113 -9.12 -0.96 -0.54
C VAL A 113 -8.16 0.17 -0.20
N ILE A 114 -6.95 -0.15 0.28
CA ILE A 114 -5.92 0.86 0.58
C ILE A 114 -5.46 1.57 -0.69
N ALA A 115 -5.19 0.83 -1.77
CA ALA A 115 -4.82 1.38 -3.06
C ALA A 115 -5.86 2.39 -3.58
N ARG A 116 -7.16 2.07 -3.46
CA ARG A 116 -8.26 2.97 -3.86
C ARG A 116 -8.34 4.23 -3.01
N ARG A 117 -8.03 4.16 -1.71
CA ARG A 117 -8.02 5.36 -0.83
C ARG A 117 -6.91 6.34 -1.18
N ARG A 118 -5.82 5.86 -1.80
CA ARG A 118 -4.68 6.68 -2.25
C ARG A 118 -4.82 7.17 -3.69
N ALA A 119 -5.61 6.47 -4.50
CA ALA A 119 -5.93 6.98 -5.82
C ALA A 119 -6.61 8.35 -5.65
N PRO A 120 -6.22 9.39 -6.41
CA PRO A 120 -6.94 10.64 -6.42
C PRO A 120 -8.42 10.33 -6.61
N LEU A 121 -9.25 10.73 -5.63
CA LEU A 121 -10.70 10.56 -5.77
C LEU A 121 -11.09 11.20 -7.10
N PRO A 122 -11.83 10.50 -7.99
CA PRO A 122 -12.49 11.18 -9.06
C PRO A 122 -13.34 12.28 -8.39
N THR A 123 -13.08 13.53 -8.75
CA THR A 123 -13.96 14.63 -8.33
C THR A 123 -15.38 14.23 -8.71
N PRO A 124 -16.45 14.77 -8.06
CA PRO A 124 -17.83 14.48 -8.43
C PRO A 124 -18.08 14.61 -9.93
N ASP A 125 -17.24 15.36 -10.64
CA ASP A 125 -17.29 15.58 -12.09
C ASP A 125 -16.55 14.50 -12.91
N GLY A 126 -15.97 13.46 -12.29
CA GLY A 126 -15.21 12.43 -13.00
C GLY A 126 -13.86 12.89 -13.57
N VAL A 127 -13.33 14.02 -13.08
CA VAL A 127 -12.08 14.62 -13.54
C VAL A 127 -10.94 14.28 -12.57
N LEU A 128 -9.90 13.60 -13.05
CA LEU A 128 -8.65 13.42 -12.30
C LEU A 128 -7.81 14.69 -12.40
N ARG A 129 -7.24 15.15 -11.29
CA ARG A 129 -6.35 16.30 -11.24
C ARG A 129 -4.99 15.91 -10.68
N VAL A 130 -3.94 16.15 -11.47
CA VAL A 130 -2.55 15.91 -11.11
C VAL A 130 -1.77 17.20 -11.39
N GLY A 131 -1.51 17.99 -10.35
CA GLY A 131 -0.96 19.35 -10.52
C GLY A 131 -1.89 20.24 -11.33
N ASP A 132 -1.39 20.77 -12.45
CA ASP A 132 -2.14 21.60 -13.41
C ASP A 132 -2.83 20.81 -14.52
N LEU A 133 -2.69 19.46 -14.50
CA LEU A 133 -3.29 18.55 -15.47
C LEU A 133 -4.68 18.11 -14.99
N GLU A 134 -5.68 18.22 -15.85
CA GLU A 134 -7.03 17.70 -15.63
C GLU A 134 -7.37 16.65 -16.69
N VAL A 135 -7.78 15.46 -16.25
CA VAL A 135 -8.15 14.32 -17.09
C VAL A 135 -9.62 13.97 -16.83
N ASP A 136 -10.51 14.37 -17.74
CA ASP A 136 -11.92 13.97 -17.71
C ASP A 136 -12.05 12.57 -18.33
N THR A 137 -12.17 11.59 -17.46
CA THR A 137 -12.20 10.18 -17.86
C THR A 137 -13.52 9.81 -18.55
N ALA A 138 -14.62 10.46 -18.17
CA ALA A 138 -15.94 10.21 -18.74
C ALA A 138 -16.04 10.77 -20.18
N ARG A 139 -15.51 11.98 -20.42
CA ARG A 139 -15.54 12.62 -21.74
C ARG A 139 -14.26 12.40 -22.53
N ARG A 140 -13.26 11.68 -21.98
CA ARG A 140 -11.95 11.41 -22.57
C ARG A 140 -11.26 12.71 -23.04
N ARG A 141 -11.28 13.73 -22.20
CA ARG A 141 -10.68 15.04 -22.46
C ARG A 141 -9.56 15.30 -21.47
N VAL A 142 -8.50 15.90 -21.98
CA VAL A 142 -7.33 16.29 -21.17
C VAL A 142 -7.09 17.79 -21.36
N LYS A 143 -6.80 18.50 -20.27
CA LYS A 143 -6.35 19.88 -20.30
C LYS A 143 -5.24 20.11 -19.28
N ARG A 144 -4.36 21.04 -19.60
CA ARG A 144 -3.32 21.51 -18.70
C ARG A 144 -3.47 23.03 -18.54
N GLY A 145 -3.86 23.46 -17.35
CA GLY A 145 -4.27 24.83 -17.11
C GLY A 145 -5.42 25.25 -18.05
N LYS A 146 -5.18 26.22 -18.95
CA LYS A 146 -6.17 26.66 -19.94
C LYS A 146 -6.09 25.96 -21.31
N SER A 147 -5.05 25.16 -21.53
CA SER A 147 -4.79 24.52 -22.83
C SER A 147 -5.37 23.10 -22.88
N ARG A 148 -6.12 22.81 -23.93
CA ARG A 148 -6.60 21.46 -24.23
C ARG A 148 -5.46 20.66 -24.86
N ILE A 149 -5.35 19.38 -24.46
CA ILE A 149 -4.41 18.40 -25.01
C ILE A 149 -5.22 17.33 -25.74
N ASP A 150 -5.00 17.22 -27.04
CA ASP A 150 -5.64 16.17 -27.83
C ASP A 150 -4.73 14.95 -27.87
N LEU A 151 -5.25 13.83 -27.36
CA LEU A 151 -4.56 12.56 -27.27
C LEU A 151 -5.24 11.49 -28.14
N THR A 152 -4.45 10.60 -28.71
CA THR A 152 -4.97 9.36 -29.29
C THR A 152 -5.56 8.46 -28.22
N THR A 153 -6.33 7.45 -28.63
CA THR A 153 -6.92 6.48 -27.70
C THR A 153 -5.87 5.78 -26.83
N LYS A 154 -4.72 5.42 -27.39
CA LYS A 154 -3.64 4.74 -26.68
C LYS A 154 -2.95 5.65 -25.68
N GLU A 155 -2.67 6.89 -26.07
CA GLU A 155 -2.07 7.90 -25.19
C GLU A 155 -3.01 8.26 -24.04
N PHE A 156 -4.31 8.38 -24.30
CA PHE A 156 -5.29 8.63 -23.25
C PHE A 156 -5.34 7.50 -22.23
N VAL A 157 -5.34 6.23 -22.66
CA VAL A 157 -5.34 5.06 -21.76
C VAL A 157 -4.07 5.03 -20.91
N LEU A 158 -2.91 5.32 -21.51
CA LEU A 158 -1.65 5.41 -20.79
C LEU A 158 -1.66 6.55 -19.76
N LEU A 159 -2.15 7.73 -20.16
CA LEU A 159 -2.24 8.88 -19.26
C LEU A 159 -3.22 8.63 -18.11
N ASP A 160 -4.40 8.03 -18.37
CA ASP A 160 -5.37 7.66 -17.32
C ASP A 160 -4.75 6.67 -16.33
N TYR A 161 -4.00 5.69 -16.82
CA TYR A 161 -3.25 4.77 -15.97
C TYR A 161 -2.21 5.50 -15.10
N LEU A 162 -1.37 6.36 -15.69
CA LEU A 162 -0.33 7.10 -14.98
C LEU A 162 -0.90 8.12 -13.98
N ALA A 163 -2.04 8.73 -14.29
CA ALA A 163 -2.69 9.69 -13.43
C ALA A 163 -3.36 9.06 -12.18
N ARG A 164 -3.57 7.73 -12.20
CA ARG A 164 -4.15 6.96 -11.08
C ARG A 164 -3.11 6.32 -10.17
N HIS A 165 -1.85 6.26 -10.61
CA HIS A 165 -0.72 5.60 -9.92
C HIS A 165 0.43 6.56 -9.73
#